data_17985ad00d4d55769beccbe9422c2530
#
_entry.id   17985ad00d4d55769beccbe9422c2530
#
_cell.length_a   1.000
_cell.length_b   1.000
_cell.length_c   1.000
_cell.angle_alpha   90.00
_cell.angle_beta   90.00
_cell.angle_gamma   90.00
#
_symmetry.space_group_name_H-M   'P 1'
#
loop_
_entity.id
_entity.type
_entity.pdbx_description
1 polymer ?
#
loop_
_entity_poly.entity_id
_entity_poly.type
_entity_poly.pdbx_seq_one_letter_code
_entity_poly.pdbx_strand_id
1 'polypeptide(L)'
;MNEPKKWGYIFDEKLNMYVPNLPRQKKLAKVFLILSLISFIAILIQIYFFDKTSYEKISFLTYTSIVVFLFLALYLVLKINIYLAEKRLQEVKELKLEKNFEIKALKNRRFFAYMMIWILLIVMFVSHPNILKQFSTRYIFYLIFAIVAFIYNFYTLFKEFKNNKYSLIIIGKTIKIYYENKEKEFITTDNISYAKFYAIARGRGRRDRNPTLQIFDSEEKKLVEMTISATDYYSLKKYFEKYNVTIDNQYKEF
;
A
#
# COMPACT_ATOMS: atom_id res chain seq x y z
N MET A 1 -16.71 19.22 14.50
CA MET A 1 -17.04 17.78 14.39
C MET A 1 -15.93 16.97 15.03
N ASN A 2 -16.21 16.26 16.14
CA ASN A 2 -15.22 15.39 16.76
C ASN A 2 -15.07 14.13 15.90
N GLU A 3 -14.05 14.10 15.05
CA GLU A 3 -13.72 12.89 14.32
C GLU A 3 -13.34 11.75 15.30
N PRO A 4 -13.77 10.51 15.06
CA PRO A 4 -13.51 9.40 15.97
C PRO A 4 -11.99 9.19 16.11
N LYS A 5 -11.48 9.21 17.35
CA LYS A 5 -10.07 8.93 17.66
C LYS A 5 -9.64 7.62 17.02
N LYS A 6 -8.83 7.68 15.97
CA LYS A 6 -8.31 6.51 15.29
C LYS A 6 -7.29 5.80 16.20
N TRP A 7 -7.55 4.55 16.54
CA TRP A 7 -6.67 3.80 17.44
C TRP A 7 -5.25 3.68 16.87
N GLY A 8 -4.24 4.09 17.65
CA GLY A 8 -2.83 4.08 17.23
C GLY A 8 -2.37 5.32 16.46
N TYR A 9 -3.23 6.34 16.30
CA TYR A 9 -2.91 7.61 15.65
C TYR A 9 -3.18 8.78 16.58
N ILE A 10 -2.46 9.87 16.35
CA ILE A 10 -2.65 11.18 17.02
C ILE A 10 -2.83 12.24 15.93
N PHE A 11 -3.63 13.25 16.22
CA PHE A 11 -3.78 14.39 15.31
C PHE A 11 -2.60 15.35 15.49
N ASP A 12 -1.90 15.67 14.41
CA ASP A 12 -0.83 16.67 14.37
C ASP A 12 -1.41 17.98 13.82
N GLU A 13 -1.59 18.97 14.67
CA GLU A 13 -2.17 20.27 14.30
C GLU A 13 -1.33 21.03 13.27
N LYS A 14 0.01 20.88 13.30
CA LYS A 14 0.91 21.56 12.35
C LYS A 14 0.78 21.00 10.93
N LEU A 15 0.51 19.71 10.83
CA LEU A 15 0.34 19.02 9.54
C LEU A 15 -1.13 18.92 9.13
N ASN A 16 -2.07 19.28 10.04
CA ASN A 16 -3.52 19.14 9.86
C ASN A 16 -3.93 17.73 9.38
N MET A 17 -3.34 16.70 10.03
CA MET A 17 -3.58 15.29 9.67
C MET A 17 -3.35 14.34 10.84
N TYR A 18 -3.92 13.13 10.74
CA TYR A 18 -3.63 12.05 11.67
C TYR A 18 -2.30 11.39 11.34
N VAL A 19 -1.38 11.37 12.32
CA VAL A 19 -0.06 10.73 12.22
C VAL A 19 0.05 9.52 13.14
N PRO A 20 0.87 8.53 12.84
CA PRO A 20 1.09 7.39 13.73
C PRO A 20 1.61 7.84 15.09
N ASN A 21 1.08 7.26 16.17
CA ASN A 21 1.58 7.49 17.51
C ASN A 21 2.93 6.78 17.70
N LEU A 22 4.00 7.39 17.18
CA LEU A 22 5.36 6.84 17.23
C LEU A 22 5.85 6.53 18.64
N PRO A 23 5.62 7.40 19.67
CA PRO A 23 6.00 7.07 21.04
C PRO A 23 5.39 5.77 21.55
N ARG A 24 4.10 5.54 21.26
CA ARG A 24 3.40 4.30 21.62
C ARG A 24 3.93 3.08 20.87
N GLN A 25 4.17 3.23 19.56
CA GLN A 25 4.73 2.15 18.74
C GLN A 25 6.15 1.79 19.19
N LYS A 26 6.98 2.76 19.54
CA LYS A 26 8.32 2.53 20.12
C LYS A 26 8.26 1.79 21.46
N LYS A 27 7.31 2.13 22.34
CA LYS A 27 7.08 1.41 23.60
C LYS A 27 6.68 -0.04 23.32
N LEU A 28 5.75 -0.27 22.41
CA LEU A 28 5.30 -1.62 22.03
C LEU A 28 6.44 -2.46 21.44
N ALA A 29 7.26 -1.87 20.57
CA ALA A 29 8.44 -2.55 20.02
C ALA A 29 9.42 -2.97 21.13
N LYS A 30 9.67 -2.11 22.13
CA LYS A 30 10.50 -2.47 23.30
C LYS A 30 9.90 -3.62 24.10
N VAL A 31 8.58 -3.66 24.28
CA VAL A 31 7.90 -4.78 24.97
C VAL A 31 8.13 -6.11 24.21
N PHE A 32 7.97 -6.12 22.90
CA PHE A 32 8.22 -7.35 22.12
C PHE A 32 9.69 -7.78 22.15
N LEU A 33 10.64 -6.84 22.16
CA LEU A 33 12.06 -7.16 22.34
C LEU A 33 12.32 -7.79 23.71
N ILE A 34 11.77 -7.22 24.79
CA ILE A 34 11.92 -7.76 26.15
C ILE A 34 11.29 -9.16 26.24
N LEU A 35 10.11 -9.37 25.68
CA LEU A 35 9.45 -10.69 25.67
C LEU A 35 10.28 -11.71 24.89
N SER A 36 10.87 -11.32 23.76
CA SER A 36 11.79 -12.18 22.99
C SER A 36 13.02 -12.56 23.83
N LEU A 37 13.63 -11.62 24.55
CA LEU A 37 14.77 -11.87 25.40
C LEU A 37 14.43 -12.80 26.60
N ILE A 38 13.30 -12.56 27.25
CA ILE A 38 12.81 -13.43 28.35
C ILE A 38 12.59 -14.85 27.83
N SER A 39 11.93 -15.00 26.70
CA SER A 39 11.69 -16.32 26.10
C SER A 39 13.00 -16.99 25.67
N PHE A 40 13.99 -16.23 25.20
CA PHE A 40 15.32 -16.76 24.88
C PHE A 40 16.07 -17.25 26.13
N ILE A 41 16.02 -16.48 27.23
CA ILE A 41 16.60 -16.90 28.52
C ILE A 41 15.92 -18.17 29.01
N ALA A 42 14.59 -18.28 28.86
CA ALA A 42 13.88 -19.51 29.22
C ALA A 42 14.38 -20.73 28.43
N ILE A 43 14.71 -20.57 27.13
CA ILE A 43 15.35 -21.64 26.34
C ILE A 43 16.71 -22.05 26.93
N LEU A 44 17.55 -21.07 27.28
CA LEU A 44 18.86 -21.36 27.86
C LEU A 44 18.75 -22.12 29.19
N ILE A 45 17.81 -21.72 30.05
CA ILE A 45 17.51 -22.41 31.31
C ILE A 45 17.06 -23.85 31.03
N GLN A 46 16.19 -24.07 30.06
CA GLN A 46 15.72 -25.40 29.67
C GLN A 46 16.85 -26.29 29.16
N ILE A 47 17.75 -25.74 28.34
CA ILE A 47 18.91 -26.50 27.84
C ILE A 47 19.82 -26.93 28.99
N TYR A 48 20.00 -26.07 29.99
CA TYR A 48 20.91 -26.32 31.12
C TYR A 48 20.34 -27.30 32.16
N PHE A 49 19.08 -27.13 32.55
CA PHE A 49 18.50 -27.85 33.69
C PHE A 49 17.80 -29.15 33.31
N PHE A 50 17.49 -29.43 32.06
CA PHE A 50 16.76 -30.62 31.70
C PHE A 50 17.64 -31.70 31.03
N ASP A 51 17.43 -32.95 31.38
CA ASP A 51 18.21 -34.08 30.87
C ASP A 51 17.88 -34.40 29.39
N LYS A 52 18.87 -34.84 28.60
CA LYS A 52 18.83 -34.79 27.12
C LYS A 52 17.87 -35.74 26.40
N THR A 53 17.13 -36.62 27.09
CA THR A 53 16.48 -37.78 26.45
C THR A 53 14.96 -37.82 26.39
N SER A 54 14.23 -36.86 26.95
CA SER A 54 12.77 -36.86 26.95
C SER A 54 12.14 -36.22 25.72
N TYR A 55 11.19 -36.91 25.05
CA TYR A 55 10.41 -36.41 23.93
C TYR A 55 9.67 -35.11 24.27
N GLU A 56 9.16 -34.98 25.47
CA GLU A 56 8.47 -33.78 25.98
C GLU A 56 9.36 -32.55 25.95
N LYS A 57 10.64 -32.73 26.19
CA LYS A 57 11.64 -31.69 26.17
C LYS A 57 11.88 -31.10 24.75
N ILE A 58 11.96 -31.97 23.75
CA ILE A 58 12.13 -31.56 22.37
C ILE A 58 10.91 -30.76 21.91
N SER A 59 9.70 -31.22 22.25
CA SER A 59 8.48 -30.50 21.92
C SER A 59 8.41 -29.13 22.61
N PHE A 60 8.76 -29.04 23.89
CA PHE A 60 8.74 -27.80 24.65
C PHE A 60 9.80 -26.78 24.15
N LEU A 61 11.01 -27.23 23.82
CA LEU A 61 12.03 -26.40 23.18
C LEU A 61 11.59 -25.87 21.82
N THR A 62 10.90 -26.69 21.04
CA THR A 62 10.35 -26.28 19.74
C THR A 62 9.31 -25.17 19.91
N TYR A 63 8.35 -25.33 20.82
CA TYR A 63 7.32 -24.30 21.08
C TYR A 63 7.93 -23.00 21.60
N THR A 64 8.86 -23.07 22.54
CA THR A 64 9.53 -21.87 23.08
C THR A 64 10.35 -21.16 22.01
N SER A 65 11.01 -21.89 21.12
CA SER A 65 11.76 -21.32 19.98
C SER A 65 10.83 -20.60 19.01
N ILE A 66 9.66 -21.17 18.71
CA ILE A 66 8.63 -20.52 17.88
C ILE A 66 8.18 -19.20 18.52
N VAL A 67 7.96 -19.19 19.84
CA VAL A 67 7.55 -17.98 20.57
C VAL A 67 8.62 -16.89 20.50
N VAL A 68 9.91 -17.24 20.70
CA VAL A 68 11.03 -16.28 20.53
C VAL A 68 11.01 -15.68 19.13
N PHE A 69 10.89 -16.55 18.11
CA PHE A 69 10.92 -16.13 16.72
C PHE A 69 9.74 -15.21 16.38
N LEU A 70 8.57 -15.52 16.92
CA LEU A 70 7.35 -14.71 16.75
C LEU A 70 7.52 -13.30 17.33
N PHE A 71 8.00 -13.18 18.57
CA PHE A 71 8.21 -11.87 19.21
C PHE A 71 9.31 -11.08 18.52
N LEU A 72 10.39 -11.73 18.09
CA LEU A 72 11.45 -11.09 17.33
C LEU A 72 10.95 -10.58 15.97
N ALA A 73 10.16 -11.39 15.25
CA ALA A 73 9.55 -10.99 13.99
C ALA A 73 8.60 -9.78 14.17
N LEU A 74 7.75 -9.79 15.21
CA LEU A 74 6.88 -8.66 15.53
C LEU A 74 7.68 -7.38 15.87
N TYR A 75 8.76 -7.52 16.63
CA TYR A 75 9.67 -6.41 16.91
C TYR A 75 10.27 -5.82 15.63
N LEU A 76 10.80 -6.67 14.73
CA LEU A 76 11.40 -6.23 13.47
C LEU A 76 10.38 -5.54 12.56
N VAL A 77 9.18 -6.11 12.43
CA VAL A 77 8.09 -5.50 11.64
C VAL A 77 7.72 -4.11 12.19
N LEU A 78 7.61 -3.98 13.52
CA LEU A 78 7.32 -2.67 14.14
C LEU A 78 8.47 -1.68 13.93
N LYS A 79 9.72 -2.12 14.05
CA LYS A 79 10.90 -1.27 13.81
C LYS A 79 10.92 -0.72 12.39
N ILE A 80 10.67 -1.58 11.39
CA ILE A 80 10.59 -1.18 9.99
C ILE A 80 9.44 -0.17 9.78
N ASN A 81 8.26 -0.45 10.35
CA ASN A 81 7.12 0.46 10.24
C ASN A 81 7.39 1.82 10.89
N ILE A 82 8.02 1.85 12.06
CA ILE A 82 8.42 3.10 12.75
C ILE A 82 9.40 3.89 11.87
N TYR A 83 10.44 3.24 11.37
CA TYR A 83 11.43 3.87 10.50
C TYR A 83 10.79 4.49 9.24
N LEU A 84 9.91 3.74 8.58
CA LEU A 84 9.22 4.22 7.38
C LEU A 84 8.27 5.40 7.71
N ALA A 85 7.60 5.35 8.86
CA ALA A 85 6.73 6.44 9.30
C ALA A 85 7.53 7.71 9.66
N GLU A 86 8.65 7.57 10.37
CA GLU A 86 9.55 8.69 10.68
C GLU A 86 10.09 9.35 9.40
N LYS A 87 10.58 8.54 8.46
CA LYS A 87 11.07 9.03 7.18
C LYS A 87 10.00 9.83 6.42
N ARG A 88 8.78 9.29 6.33
CA ARG A 88 7.66 9.99 5.67
C ARG A 88 7.30 11.29 6.36
N LEU A 89 7.23 11.29 7.71
CA LEU A 89 6.92 12.50 8.45
C LEU A 89 7.99 13.58 8.26
N GLN A 90 9.25 13.19 8.17
CA GLN A 90 10.34 14.09 7.89
C GLN A 90 10.21 14.69 6.48
N GLU A 91 9.99 13.85 5.46
CA GLU A 91 9.77 14.28 4.07
C GLU A 91 8.61 15.28 3.97
N VAL A 92 7.50 15.04 4.69
CA VAL A 92 6.34 15.96 4.70
C VAL A 92 6.67 17.29 5.37
N LYS A 93 7.43 17.27 6.49
CA LYS A 93 7.81 18.49 7.21
C LYS A 93 8.78 19.37 6.41
N GLU A 94 9.72 18.75 5.71
CA GLU A 94 10.74 19.43 4.91
C GLU A 94 10.23 19.85 3.52
N LEU A 95 9.05 19.38 3.12
CA LEU A 95 8.49 19.60 1.79
C LEU A 95 8.23 21.09 1.57
N LYS A 96 9.04 21.69 0.70
CA LYS A 96 8.83 23.04 0.15
C LYS A 96 8.10 22.92 -1.16
N LEU A 97 7.00 23.68 -1.31
CA LEU A 97 6.28 23.71 -2.56
C LEU A 97 7.10 24.50 -3.58
N GLU A 98 7.62 23.81 -4.57
CA GLU A 98 8.29 24.45 -5.72
C GLU A 98 7.24 25.16 -6.59
N LYS A 99 7.69 26.22 -7.27
CA LYS A 99 6.81 27.00 -8.15
C LYS A 99 6.39 26.20 -9.39
N ASN A 100 7.29 25.33 -9.84
CA ASN A 100 7.09 24.43 -10.98
C ASN A 100 7.59 23.03 -10.57
N PHE A 101 6.78 22.02 -10.78
CA PHE A 101 7.15 20.64 -10.46
C PHE A 101 6.43 19.65 -11.38
N GLU A 102 7.01 18.48 -11.52
CA GLU A 102 6.47 17.38 -12.33
C GLU A 102 6.04 16.24 -11.43
N ILE A 103 4.90 15.63 -11.74
CA ILE A 103 4.38 14.44 -11.08
C ILE A 103 4.19 13.35 -12.12
N LYS A 104 4.79 12.20 -11.85
CA LYS A 104 4.66 11.02 -12.69
C LYS A 104 3.83 9.96 -11.99
N ALA A 105 2.97 9.29 -12.74
CA ALA A 105 2.28 8.12 -12.24
C ALA A 105 3.28 7.05 -11.82
N LEU A 106 3.00 6.39 -10.69
CA LEU A 106 3.82 5.28 -10.20
C LEU A 106 3.72 4.10 -11.17
N LYS A 107 4.87 3.61 -11.63
CA LYS A 107 4.96 2.42 -12.48
C LYS A 107 4.52 1.19 -11.70
N ASN A 108 3.36 0.66 -12.03
CA ASN A 108 2.86 -0.57 -11.44
C ASN A 108 3.33 -1.79 -12.25
N ARG A 109 4.27 -2.56 -11.69
CA ARG A 109 4.78 -3.79 -12.33
C ARG A 109 3.87 -5.01 -12.12
N ARG A 110 2.75 -4.87 -11.38
CA ARG A 110 1.86 -5.99 -11.03
C ARG A 110 1.19 -6.61 -12.26
N PHE A 111 0.89 -5.80 -13.27
CA PHE A 111 0.35 -6.32 -14.53
C PHE A 111 1.25 -7.40 -15.13
N PHE A 112 2.55 -7.12 -15.24
CA PHE A 112 3.51 -8.09 -15.78
C PHE A 112 3.67 -9.32 -14.88
N ALA A 113 3.74 -9.13 -13.55
CA ALA A 113 3.81 -10.25 -12.60
C ALA A 113 2.57 -11.15 -12.69
N TYR A 114 1.39 -10.56 -12.82
CA TYR A 114 0.14 -11.29 -12.97
C TYR A 114 0.09 -12.06 -14.30
N MET A 115 0.50 -11.44 -15.39
CA MET A 115 0.60 -12.10 -16.69
C MET A 115 1.56 -13.29 -16.64
N MET A 116 2.72 -13.15 -15.99
CA MET A 116 3.69 -14.24 -15.84
C MET A 116 3.10 -15.43 -15.07
N ILE A 117 2.34 -15.18 -13.99
CA ILE A 117 1.67 -16.27 -13.25
C ILE A 117 0.69 -17.03 -14.15
N TRP A 118 -0.10 -16.31 -14.96
CA TRP A 118 -1.06 -16.95 -15.87
C TRP A 118 -0.38 -17.71 -16.99
N ILE A 119 0.71 -17.20 -17.55
CA ILE A 119 1.51 -17.93 -18.54
C ILE A 119 2.04 -19.23 -17.94
N LEU A 120 2.57 -19.20 -16.71
CA LEU A 120 3.05 -20.41 -16.01
C LEU A 120 1.91 -21.42 -15.79
N LEU A 121 0.73 -20.96 -15.37
CA LEU A 121 -0.44 -21.83 -15.21
C LEU A 121 -0.86 -22.47 -16.54
N ILE A 122 -0.92 -21.70 -17.63
CA ILE A 122 -1.25 -22.22 -18.96
C ILE A 122 -0.22 -23.27 -19.40
N VAL A 123 1.08 -22.98 -19.24
CA VAL A 123 2.15 -23.94 -19.56
C VAL A 123 1.99 -25.22 -18.75
N MET A 124 1.70 -25.10 -17.44
CA MET A 124 1.47 -26.27 -16.58
C MET A 124 0.28 -27.11 -17.06
N PHE A 125 -0.83 -26.49 -17.45
CA PHE A 125 -2.00 -27.20 -17.98
C PHE A 125 -1.71 -27.89 -19.33
N VAL A 126 -1.00 -27.20 -20.24
CA VAL A 126 -0.64 -27.76 -21.55
C VAL A 126 0.34 -28.93 -21.42
N SER A 127 1.28 -28.84 -20.46
CA SER A 127 2.28 -29.89 -20.23
C SER A 127 1.71 -31.15 -19.56
N HIS A 128 0.54 -31.05 -18.94
CA HIS A 128 -0.09 -32.15 -18.21
C HIS A 128 -1.53 -32.41 -18.70
N PRO A 129 -1.75 -32.85 -19.94
CA PRO A 129 -3.09 -33.03 -20.53
C PRO A 129 -3.94 -34.08 -19.81
N ASN A 130 -3.34 -34.97 -19.03
CA ASN A 130 -4.04 -35.97 -18.24
C ASN A 130 -4.81 -35.34 -17.05
N ILE A 131 -4.41 -34.17 -16.58
CA ILE A 131 -5.16 -33.43 -15.57
C ILE A 131 -6.55 -33.09 -16.11
N LEU A 132 -6.66 -32.74 -17.41
CA LEU A 132 -7.94 -32.38 -18.04
C LEU A 132 -8.88 -33.59 -18.21
N LYS A 133 -8.35 -34.82 -18.35
CA LYS A 133 -9.17 -36.04 -18.48
C LYS A 133 -9.83 -36.49 -17.16
N GLN A 134 -9.34 -36.05 -16.02
CA GLN A 134 -9.86 -36.40 -14.71
C GLN A 134 -10.88 -35.40 -14.16
N PHE A 135 -11.30 -34.41 -14.96
CA PHE A 135 -12.24 -33.37 -14.51
C PHE A 135 -13.65 -33.95 -14.29
N SER A 136 -14.06 -34.06 -13.03
CA SER A 136 -15.46 -34.22 -12.67
C SER A 136 -16.23 -32.90 -12.89
N THR A 137 -17.57 -32.97 -12.94
CA THR A 137 -18.46 -31.80 -13.10
C THR A 137 -18.14 -30.65 -12.12
N ARG A 138 -17.65 -30.97 -10.91
CA ARG A 138 -17.24 -29.97 -9.91
C ARG A 138 -16.06 -29.12 -10.38
N TYR A 139 -15.11 -29.70 -11.10
CA TYR A 139 -13.94 -28.97 -11.60
C TYR A 139 -14.32 -27.98 -12.71
N ILE A 140 -15.36 -28.27 -13.49
CA ILE A 140 -15.86 -27.37 -14.53
C ILE A 140 -16.33 -26.05 -13.88
N PHE A 141 -17.04 -26.11 -12.75
CA PHE A 141 -17.45 -24.91 -12.01
C PHE A 141 -16.24 -24.10 -11.50
N TYR A 142 -15.21 -24.76 -10.96
CA TYR A 142 -13.99 -24.08 -10.53
C TYR A 142 -13.25 -23.43 -11.71
N LEU A 143 -13.24 -24.09 -12.87
CA LEU A 143 -12.62 -23.56 -14.09
C LEU A 143 -13.37 -22.30 -14.57
N ILE A 144 -14.69 -22.35 -14.63
CA ILE A 144 -15.52 -21.17 -15.00
C ILE A 144 -15.27 -20.02 -14.04
N PHE A 145 -15.27 -20.29 -12.72
CA PHE A 145 -14.99 -19.27 -11.71
C PHE A 145 -13.57 -18.68 -11.87
N ALA A 146 -12.57 -19.52 -12.15
CA ALA A 146 -11.21 -19.08 -12.40
C ALA A 146 -11.11 -18.18 -13.64
N ILE A 147 -11.82 -18.52 -14.72
CA ILE A 147 -11.86 -17.70 -15.95
C ILE A 147 -12.51 -16.34 -15.67
N VAL A 148 -13.65 -16.32 -14.99
CA VAL A 148 -14.33 -15.06 -14.61
C VAL A 148 -13.43 -14.20 -13.73
N ALA A 149 -12.79 -14.80 -12.72
CA ALA A 149 -11.85 -14.10 -11.85
C ALA A 149 -10.63 -13.57 -12.64
N PHE A 150 -10.14 -14.31 -13.62
CA PHE A 150 -9.06 -13.89 -14.52
C PHE A 150 -9.47 -12.65 -15.31
N ILE A 151 -10.61 -12.69 -16.00
CA ILE A 151 -11.10 -11.60 -16.84
C ILE A 151 -11.28 -10.32 -15.98
N TYR A 152 -11.89 -10.45 -14.81
CA TYR A 152 -12.09 -9.33 -13.90
C TYR A 152 -10.77 -8.72 -13.42
N ASN A 153 -9.82 -9.56 -12.99
CA ASN A 153 -8.50 -9.09 -12.53
C ASN A 153 -7.69 -8.49 -13.69
N PHE A 154 -7.76 -9.10 -14.88
CA PHE A 154 -7.08 -8.59 -16.07
C PHE A 154 -7.60 -7.19 -16.43
N TYR A 155 -8.92 -7.00 -16.45
CA TYR A 155 -9.53 -5.71 -16.75
C TYR A 155 -9.09 -4.62 -15.76
N THR A 156 -9.12 -4.92 -14.46
CA THR A 156 -8.69 -3.97 -13.42
C THR A 156 -7.21 -3.61 -13.52
N LEU A 157 -6.35 -4.59 -13.73
CA LEU A 157 -4.91 -4.36 -13.90
C LEU A 157 -4.57 -3.63 -15.19
N PHE A 158 -5.31 -3.90 -16.27
CA PHE A 158 -5.15 -3.19 -17.53
C PHE A 158 -5.56 -1.72 -17.43
N LYS A 159 -6.64 -1.44 -16.70
CA LYS A 159 -7.05 -0.05 -16.38
C LYS A 159 -5.96 0.66 -15.57
N GLU A 160 -5.42 0.03 -14.51
CA GLU A 160 -4.31 0.58 -13.74
C GLU A 160 -3.07 0.82 -14.62
N PHE A 161 -2.75 -0.10 -15.53
CA PHE A 161 -1.63 0.04 -16.44
C PHE A 161 -1.79 1.25 -17.38
N LYS A 162 -3.00 1.49 -17.91
CA LYS A 162 -3.29 2.71 -18.69
C LYS A 162 -3.12 3.98 -17.85
N ASN A 163 -3.64 3.97 -16.62
CA ASN A 163 -3.56 5.13 -15.72
C ASN A 163 -2.11 5.48 -15.31
N ASN A 164 -1.20 4.50 -15.36
CA ASN A 164 0.22 4.71 -15.06
C ASN A 164 1.01 5.42 -16.18
N LYS A 165 0.37 5.77 -17.28
CA LYS A 165 0.99 6.49 -18.40
C LYS A 165 0.78 8.01 -18.32
N TYR A 166 0.04 8.49 -17.33
CA TYR A 166 -0.16 9.91 -17.10
C TYR A 166 1.03 10.55 -16.39
N SER A 167 1.29 11.80 -16.72
CA SER A 167 2.13 12.72 -15.96
C SER A 167 1.54 14.12 -15.97
N LEU A 168 1.84 14.89 -14.92
CA LEU A 168 1.39 16.26 -14.74
C LEU A 168 2.62 17.17 -14.66
N ILE A 169 2.62 18.26 -15.40
CA ILE A 169 3.58 19.33 -15.26
C ILE A 169 2.83 20.56 -14.75
N ILE A 170 3.23 21.02 -13.57
CA ILE A 170 2.59 22.14 -12.89
C ILE A 170 3.47 23.35 -13.04
N ILE A 171 2.91 24.43 -13.61
CA ILE A 171 3.59 25.70 -13.86
C ILE A 171 2.71 26.82 -13.32
N GLY A 172 3.06 27.33 -12.13
CA GLY A 172 2.26 28.36 -11.46
C GLY A 172 0.83 27.88 -11.20
N LYS A 173 -0.18 28.49 -11.84
CA LYS A 173 -1.61 28.12 -11.75
C LYS A 173 -2.05 27.10 -12.82
N THR A 174 -1.18 26.72 -13.75
CA THR A 174 -1.53 25.86 -14.88
C THR A 174 -1.04 24.44 -14.64
N ILE A 175 -1.89 23.46 -14.87
CA ILE A 175 -1.57 22.04 -14.86
C ILE A 175 -1.67 21.50 -16.28
N LYS A 176 -0.55 21.07 -16.83
CA LYS A 176 -0.48 20.39 -18.12
C LYS A 176 -0.56 18.90 -17.90
N ILE A 177 -1.48 18.24 -18.56
CA ILE A 177 -1.75 16.81 -18.45
C ILE A 177 -1.13 16.11 -19.67
N TYR A 178 -0.22 15.20 -19.42
CA TYR A 178 0.42 14.38 -20.45
C TYR A 178 -0.06 12.94 -20.36
N TYR A 179 -0.19 12.30 -21.51
CA TYR A 179 -0.43 10.87 -21.65
C TYR A 179 0.59 10.31 -22.65
N GLU A 180 1.38 9.31 -22.25
CA GLU A 180 2.48 8.75 -23.06
C GLU A 180 3.44 9.81 -23.60
N ASN A 181 3.79 10.79 -22.78
CA ASN A 181 4.67 11.94 -23.10
C ASN A 181 4.09 12.92 -24.15
N LYS A 182 2.82 12.77 -24.54
CA LYS A 182 2.13 13.74 -25.40
C LYS A 182 1.22 14.60 -24.54
N GLU A 183 1.28 15.92 -24.75
CA GLU A 183 0.34 16.85 -24.11
C GLU A 183 -1.08 16.51 -24.57
N LYS A 184 -1.94 16.14 -23.61
CA LYS A 184 -3.32 15.77 -23.87
C LYS A 184 -4.24 16.97 -23.68
N GLU A 185 -4.01 17.71 -22.60
CA GLU A 185 -4.88 18.78 -22.16
C GLU A 185 -4.14 19.66 -21.16
N PHE A 186 -4.55 20.91 -21.01
CA PHE A 186 -4.11 21.76 -19.90
C PHE A 186 -5.32 22.39 -19.21
N ILE A 187 -5.21 22.62 -17.91
CA ILE A 187 -6.24 23.24 -17.11
C ILE A 187 -5.62 24.25 -16.14
N THR A 188 -6.32 25.34 -15.88
CA THR A 188 -5.96 26.28 -14.81
C THR A 188 -6.64 25.89 -13.51
N THR A 189 -6.05 26.22 -12.37
CA THR A 189 -6.63 25.92 -11.05
C THR A 189 -8.03 26.50 -10.89
N ASP A 190 -8.33 27.62 -11.55
CA ASP A 190 -9.62 28.31 -11.46
C ASP A 190 -10.75 27.52 -12.19
N ASN A 191 -10.39 26.62 -13.11
CA ASN A 191 -11.31 25.77 -13.86
C ASN A 191 -11.42 24.34 -13.28
N ILE A 192 -10.73 24.05 -12.17
CA ILE A 192 -10.85 22.77 -11.47
C ILE A 192 -12.02 22.83 -10.51
N SER A 193 -13.01 21.95 -10.67
CA SER A 193 -14.11 21.81 -9.74
C SER A 193 -13.61 21.21 -8.42
N TYR A 194 -12.96 20.06 -8.49
CA TYR A 194 -12.34 19.43 -7.33
C TYR A 194 -11.26 18.42 -7.73
N ALA A 195 -10.35 18.16 -6.78
CA ALA A 195 -9.38 17.10 -6.86
C ALA A 195 -9.72 16.02 -5.83
N LYS A 196 -9.73 14.75 -6.26
CA LYS A 196 -10.06 13.62 -5.40
C LYS A 196 -8.83 12.76 -5.16
N PHE A 197 -8.57 12.46 -3.88
CA PHE A 197 -7.55 11.50 -3.47
C PHE A 197 -8.20 10.31 -2.78
N TYR A 198 -7.91 9.10 -3.25
CA TYR A 198 -8.42 7.87 -2.66
C TYR A 198 -7.40 6.73 -2.76
N ALA A 199 -7.60 5.68 -1.99
CA ALA A 199 -6.79 4.47 -2.09
C ALA A 199 -7.62 3.37 -2.74
N ILE A 200 -7.07 2.72 -3.77
CA ILE A 200 -7.72 1.59 -4.45
C ILE A 200 -7.93 0.45 -3.44
N ALA A 201 -9.18 0.02 -3.28
CA ALA A 201 -9.51 -1.11 -2.43
C ALA A 201 -9.04 -2.43 -3.09
N ARG A 202 -8.29 -3.24 -2.35
CA ARG A 202 -7.72 -4.51 -2.82
C ARG A 202 -8.25 -5.69 -2.02
N GLY A 203 -9.56 -5.90 -2.01
CA GLY A 203 -10.21 -7.01 -1.31
C GLY A 203 -9.93 -7.08 0.21
N ARG A 204 -10.78 -7.73 0.99
CA ARG A 204 -10.64 -7.95 2.45
C ARG A 204 -10.12 -6.74 3.27
N GLY A 205 -10.57 -5.51 2.92
CA GLY A 205 -10.21 -4.29 3.65
C GLY A 205 -8.78 -3.78 3.42
N ARG A 206 -7.99 -4.41 2.55
CA ARG A 206 -6.67 -3.89 2.15
C ARG A 206 -6.84 -2.75 1.16
N ARG A 207 -6.16 -1.64 1.41
CA ARG A 207 -6.09 -0.49 0.51
C ARG A 207 -4.66 -0.33 0.00
N ASP A 208 -4.52 0.25 -1.18
CA ASP A 208 -3.19 0.62 -1.66
C ASP A 208 -2.54 1.61 -0.70
N ARG A 209 -1.21 1.48 -0.55
CA ARG A 209 -0.42 2.42 0.25
C ARG A 209 -0.22 3.76 -0.45
N ASN A 210 -0.35 3.77 -1.77
CA ASN A 210 -0.17 4.95 -2.60
C ASN A 210 -1.54 5.53 -2.97
N PRO A 211 -1.71 6.84 -2.90
CA PRO A 211 -2.95 7.51 -3.28
C PRO A 211 -3.15 7.50 -4.79
N THR A 212 -4.40 7.44 -5.20
CA THR A 212 -4.82 7.70 -6.56
C THR A 212 -5.44 9.09 -6.62
N LEU A 213 -4.94 9.90 -7.54
CA LEU A 213 -5.44 11.23 -7.85
C LEU A 213 -6.47 11.16 -8.97
N GLN A 214 -7.57 11.88 -8.83
CA GLN A 214 -8.48 12.26 -9.91
C GLN A 214 -8.64 13.78 -9.90
N ILE A 215 -8.64 14.41 -11.07
CA ILE A 215 -8.93 15.83 -11.25
C ILE A 215 -10.17 15.95 -12.11
N PHE A 216 -11.11 16.79 -11.69
CA PHE A 216 -12.37 17.07 -12.37
C PHE A 216 -12.43 18.55 -12.75
N ASP A 217 -12.89 18.83 -13.97
CA ASP A 217 -13.12 20.19 -14.44
C ASP A 217 -14.47 20.76 -13.93
N SER A 218 -14.78 21.99 -14.35
CA SER A 218 -16.02 22.67 -13.98
C SER A 218 -17.29 21.96 -14.47
N GLU A 219 -17.18 21.08 -15.47
CA GLU A 219 -18.28 20.26 -16.00
C GLU A 219 -18.34 18.88 -15.34
N GLU A 220 -17.57 18.66 -14.25
CA GLU A 220 -17.44 17.37 -13.56
C GLU A 220 -16.86 16.25 -14.44
N LYS A 221 -16.25 16.57 -15.57
CA LYS A 221 -15.57 15.62 -16.42
C LYS A 221 -14.23 15.26 -15.81
N LYS A 222 -13.96 13.97 -15.71
CA LYS A 222 -12.67 13.48 -15.22
C LYS A 222 -11.57 13.65 -16.27
N LEU A 223 -10.59 14.50 -16.01
CA LEU A 223 -9.46 14.79 -16.89
C LEU A 223 -8.33 13.78 -16.74
N VAL A 224 -8.01 13.41 -15.51
CA VAL A 224 -6.91 12.49 -15.19
C VAL A 224 -7.28 11.55 -14.05
N GLU A 225 -6.76 10.33 -14.11
CA GLU A 225 -6.78 9.37 -13.02
C GLU A 225 -5.42 8.66 -12.99
N MET A 226 -4.65 8.83 -11.90
CA MET A 226 -3.32 8.25 -11.79
C MET A 226 -2.95 7.96 -10.35
N THR A 227 -2.20 6.86 -10.12
CA THR A 227 -1.62 6.57 -8.81
C THR A 227 -0.30 7.31 -8.68
N ILE A 228 -0.12 8.02 -7.57
CA ILE A 228 1.03 8.89 -7.32
C ILE A 228 1.79 8.44 -6.06
N SER A 229 3.01 8.95 -5.88
CA SER A 229 3.77 8.72 -4.66
C SER A 229 3.17 9.47 -3.47
N ALA A 230 3.52 9.06 -2.25
CA ALA A 230 3.10 9.79 -1.05
C ALA A 230 3.66 11.22 -1.04
N THR A 231 4.88 11.43 -1.51
CA THR A 231 5.52 12.76 -1.58
C THR A 231 4.76 13.66 -2.56
N ASP A 232 4.42 13.14 -3.75
CA ASP A 232 3.66 13.87 -4.76
C ASP A 232 2.25 14.22 -4.27
N TYR A 233 1.63 13.32 -3.50
CA TYR A 233 0.34 13.59 -2.86
C TYR A 233 0.41 14.82 -1.95
N TYR A 234 1.44 14.91 -1.07
CA TYR A 234 1.57 16.07 -0.19
C TYR A 234 1.88 17.35 -0.95
N SER A 235 2.69 17.27 -2.01
CA SER A 235 2.97 18.41 -2.90
C SER A 235 1.70 18.92 -3.55
N LEU A 236 0.87 18.02 -4.10
CA LEU A 236 -0.41 18.37 -4.72
C LEU A 236 -1.43 18.88 -3.70
N LYS A 237 -1.52 18.27 -2.52
CA LYS A 237 -2.42 18.74 -1.45
C LYS A 237 -2.10 20.18 -1.10
N LYS A 238 -0.82 20.50 -0.81
CA LYS A 238 -0.37 21.88 -0.54
C LYS A 238 -0.61 22.83 -1.72
N TYR A 239 -0.42 22.33 -2.95
CA TYR A 239 -0.66 23.11 -4.15
C TYR A 239 -2.15 23.46 -4.30
N PHE A 240 -3.05 22.51 -4.19
CA PHE A 240 -4.49 22.74 -4.28
C PHE A 240 -5.01 23.61 -3.14
N GLU A 241 -4.55 23.40 -1.91
CA GLU A 241 -4.85 24.28 -0.77
C GLU A 241 -4.41 25.73 -1.04
N LYS A 242 -3.22 25.94 -1.58
CA LYS A 242 -2.68 27.28 -1.91
C LYS A 242 -3.55 28.03 -2.94
N TYR A 243 -4.14 27.31 -3.88
CA TYR A 243 -4.97 27.89 -4.94
C TYR A 243 -6.48 27.71 -4.71
N ASN A 244 -6.88 27.36 -3.47
CA ASN A 244 -8.29 27.18 -3.04
C ASN A 244 -9.07 26.17 -3.89
N VAL A 245 -8.41 25.16 -4.45
CA VAL A 245 -9.10 24.06 -5.15
C VAL A 245 -9.72 23.12 -4.12
N THR A 246 -10.98 22.77 -4.30
CA THR A 246 -11.69 21.83 -3.42
C THR A 246 -11.03 20.44 -3.45
N ILE A 247 -10.78 19.86 -2.27
CA ILE A 247 -10.16 18.52 -2.15
C ILE A 247 -11.16 17.55 -1.51
N ASP A 248 -11.56 16.50 -2.26
CA ASP A 248 -12.23 15.31 -1.72
C ASP A 248 -11.17 14.30 -1.28
N ASN A 249 -10.78 14.33 -0.01
CA ASN A 249 -9.74 13.46 0.51
C ASN A 249 -10.30 12.21 1.18
N GLN A 250 -10.37 11.11 0.43
CA GLN A 250 -10.74 9.77 0.93
C GLN A 250 -9.51 8.89 1.19
N TYR A 251 -8.32 9.38 0.89
CA TYR A 251 -7.06 8.69 1.18
C TYR A 251 -6.73 8.82 2.67
N LYS A 252 -6.51 7.68 3.32
CA LYS A 252 -6.04 7.65 4.71
C LYS A 252 -4.51 7.64 4.68
N GLU A 253 -3.94 8.76 5.08
CA GLU A 253 -2.51 9.08 4.96
C GLU A 253 -1.57 8.11 5.69
N PHE A 254 -2.09 7.34 6.68
CA PHE A 254 -1.36 6.32 7.44
C PHE A 254 -2.25 5.13 7.80
#